data_7e3de745902c5a3599ee7a9beba41bd0
#
_entry.id   7e3de745902c5a3599ee7a9beba41bd0
#
_cell.length_a   1.000
_cell.length_b   1.000
_cell.length_c   1.000
_cell.angle_alpha   90.00
_cell.angle_beta   90.00
_cell.angle_gamma   90.00
#
_symmetry.space_group_name_H-M   'P 1'
#
loop_
_entity.id
_entity.type
_entity.pdbx_description
1 polymer ?
#
loop_
_entity_poly.entity_id
_entity_poly.type
_entity_poly.pdbx_seq_one_letter_code
_entity_poly.pdbx_strand_id
1 'polypeptide(L)'
;MADAKKSDKQEMKHLNTTLIDFPKITDPRGNLTVAQSFTDVPFDIKRVYWVYDVPGGECRGGHAHKLCKEVLIALSGSFHVTVDNGEERKTVLLNHPYQGLFIDTDVWRNLDDFSSGAVCLVLASEPFDEDDYIREYDDFLHYVEDKKER
;
A
#
# COMPACT_ATOMS: atom_id res chain seq x y z
N MET A 1 -6.72 -14.54 -19.03
CA MET A 1 -5.68 -13.83 -18.24
C MET A 1 -5.88 -12.30 -18.20
N ALA A 2 -6.25 -11.66 -19.27
CA ALA A 2 -6.55 -10.21 -19.27
C ALA A 2 -7.82 -9.86 -18.45
N ASP A 3 -8.81 -10.74 -18.42
CA ASP A 3 -10.08 -10.51 -17.72
C ASP A 3 -9.97 -10.65 -16.20
N ALA A 4 -9.11 -11.55 -15.70
CA ALA A 4 -8.85 -11.71 -14.26
C ALA A 4 -8.15 -10.47 -13.68
N LYS A 5 -7.19 -9.89 -14.40
CA LYS A 5 -6.51 -8.66 -13.97
C LYS A 5 -7.45 -7.44 -13.96
N LYS A 6 -8.45 -7.42 -14.83
CA LYS A 6 -9.43 -6.33 -14.91
C LYS A 6 -10.46 -6.43 -13.79
N SER A 7 -10.89 -7.65 -13.43
CA SER A 7 -11.79 -7.89 -12.29
C SER A 7 -11.13 -7.57 -10.96
N ASP A 8 -9.85 -7.95 -10.78
CA ASP A 8 -9.08 -7.64 -9.57
C ASP A 8 -8.89 -6.13 -9.37
N LYS A 9 -8.60 -5.40 -10.46
CA LYS A 9 -8.50 -3.93 -10.40
C LYS A 9 -9.83 -3.27 -10.06
N GLN A 10 -10.96 -3.83 -10.53
CA GLN A 10 -12.30 -3.32 -10.25
C GLN A 10 -12.74 -3.59 -8.80
N GLU A 11 -12.45 -4.78 -8.27
CA GLU A 11 -12.75 -5.13 -6.88
C GLU A 11 -11.98 -4.23 -5.89
N MET A 12 -10.74 -3.85 -6.23
CA MET A 12 -9.91 -3.03 -5.37
C MET A 12 -10.35 -1.57 -5.29
N LYS A 13 -11.06 -1.05 -6.29
CA LYS A 13 -11.59 0.34 -6.25
C LYS A 13 -12.61 0.54 -5.13
N HIS A 14 -13.39 -0.49 -4.77
CA HIS A 14 -14.32 -0.42 -3.64
C HIS A 14 -13.60 -0.31 -2.29
N LEU A 15 -12.35 -0.77 -2.24
CA LEU A 15 -11.51 -0.71 -1.04
C LEU A 15 -10.62 0.55 -1.01
N ASN A 16 -10.82 1.51 -1.92
CA ASN A 16 -9.97 2.68 -2.08
C ASN A 16 -8.49 2.32 -2.24
N THR A 17 -8.23 1.23 -2.96
CA THR A 17 -6.89 0.75 -3.27
C THR A 17 -6.77 0.45 -4.76
N THR A 18 -5.57 0.59 -5.31
CA THR A 18 -5.31 0.35 -6.73
C THR A 18 -3.89 -0.19 -6.91
N LEU A 19 -3.75 -1.25 -7.70
CA LEU A 19 -2.43 -1.69 -8.16
C LEU A 19 -1.94 -0.76 -9.26
N ILE A 20 -0.70 -0.29 -9.10
CA ILE A 20 -0.04 0.61 -10.05
C ILE A 20 1.12 -0.16 -10.69
N ASP A 21 1.21 -0.13 -12.01
CA ASP A 21 2.35 -0.62 -12.75
C ASP A 21 3.27 0.57 -13.07
N PHE A 22 4.50 0.54 -12.53
CA PHE A 22 5.49 1.58 -12.78
C PHE A 22 6.25 1.30 -14.09
N PRO A 23 6.82 2.34 -14.73
CA PRO A 23 7.70 2.15 -15.86
C PRO A 23 8.86 1.22 -15.51
N LYS A 24 9.14 0.26 -16.38
CA LYS A 24 10.26 -0.66 -16.26
C LYS A 24 11.09 -0.58 -17.51
N ILE A 25 12.30 -0.03 -17.38
CA ILE A 25 13.25 0.14 -18.47
C ILE A 25 14.30 -0.96 -18.34
N THR A 26 14.37 -1.83 -19.34
CA THR A 26 15.27 -2.99 -19.35
C THR A 26 16.32 -2.85 -20.43
N ASP A 27 17.58 -3.07 -20.08
CA ASP A 27 18.69 -3.20 -21.01
C ASP A 27 19.70 -4.24 -20.46
N PRO A 28 20.83 -4.52 -21.19
CA PRO A 28 21.80 -5.51 -20.71
C PRO A 28 22.44 -5.21 -19.35
N ARG A 29 22.32 -3.99 -18.84
CA ARG A 29 22.83 -3.61 -17.51
C ARG A 29 21.84 -3.89 -16.39
N GLY A 30 20.58 -4.24 -16.69
CA GLY A 30 19.53 -4.51 -15.71
C GLY A 30 18.27 -3.72 -15.97
N ASN A 31 17.47 -3.55 -14.92
CA ASN A 31 16.18 -2.86 -14.96
C ASN A 31 16.22 -1.56 -14.14
N LEU A 32 15.51 -0.55 -14.64
CA LEU A 32 15.30 0.71 -13.94
C LEU A 32 13.79 0.97 -13.86
N THR A 33 13.30 1.32 -12.68
CA THR A 33 11.91 1.71 -12.45
C THR A 33 11.86 3.09 -11.83
N VAL A 34 10.89 3.90 -12.24
CA VAL A 34 10.74 5.30 -11.87
C VAL A 34 9.40 5.51 -11.19
N ALA A 35 9.38 6.30 -10.13
CA ALA A 35 8.15 6.78 -9.49
C ALA A 35 8.23 8.30 -9.35
N GLN A 36 7.36 9.03 -10.05
CA GLN A 36 7.31 10.49 -10.04
C GLN A 36 5.98 10.96 -9.49
N SER A 37 6.03 12.05 -8.69
CA SER A 37 4.84 12.73 -8.19
C SER A 37 3.92 13.13 -9.34
N PHE A 38 2.63 12.81 -9.21
CA PHE A 38 1.56 13.12 -10.18
C PHE A 38 1.70 12.48 -11.56
N THR A 39 2.79 11.78 -11.83
CA THR A 39 2.98 11.04 -13.09
C THR A 39 2.73 9.55 -12.89
N ASP A 40 3.46 8.92 -11.98
CA ASP A 40 3.36 7.49 -11.70
C ASP A 40 2.54 7.22 -10.44
N VAL A 41 2.57 8.14 -9.47
CA VAL A 41 1.78 8.09 -8.24
C VAL A 41 0.81 9.28 -8.21
N PRO A 42 -0.42 9.11 -7.65
CA PRO A 42 -1.47 10.13 -7.76
C PRO A 42 -1.38 11.21 -6.66
N PHE A 43 -0.17 11.53 -6.20
CA PHE A 43 0.06 12.57 -5.20
C PHE A 43 1.48 13.12 -5.27
N ASP A 44 1.71 14.23 -4.56
CA ASP A 44 3.06 14.75 -4.33
C ASP A 44 3.75 13.94 -3.23
N ILE A 45 4.91 13.35 -3.55
CA ILE A 45 5.66 12.51 -2.62
C ILE A 45 6.39 13.42 -1.63
N LYS A 46 5.93 13.43 -0.38
CA LYS A 46 6.51 14.26 0.70
C LYS A 46 7.34 13.48 1.69
N ARG A 47 7.20 12.15 1.72
CA ARG A 47 7.95 11.28 2.62
C ARG A 47 8.17 9.94 1.94
N VAL A 48 9.37 9.37 2.17
CA VAL A 48 9.71 8.02 1.73
C VAL A 48 10.27 7.28 2.94
N TYR A 49 9.77 6.08 3.20
CA TYR A 49 10.32 5.21 4.24
C TYR A 49 10.28 3.76 3.77
N TRP A 50 11.07 2.91 4.43
CA TRP A 50 11.10 1.50 4.07
C TRP A 50 11.18 0.62 5.30
N VAL A 51 10.56 -0.54 5.20
CA VAL A 51 10.50 -1.56 6.24
C VAL A 51 11.35 -2.74 5.78
N TYR A 52 12.26 -3.19 6.62
CA TYR A 52 13.19 -4.26 6.28
C TYR A 52 13.56 -5.06 7.54
N ASP A 53 14.21 -6.20 7.36
CA ASP A 53 14.60 -7.11 8.46
C ASP A 53 13.41 -7.53 9.33
N VAL A 54 12.23 -7.72 8.72
CA VAL A 54 11.06 -8.19 9.45
C VAL A 54 11.23 -9.68 9.73
N PRO A 55 11.24 -10.09 11.01
CA PRO A 55 11.33 -11.52 11.35
C PRO A 55 10.15 -12.32 10.81
N GLY A 56 10.41 -13.60 10.48
CA GLY A 56 9.35 -14.48 10.04
C GLY A 56 8.23 -14.58 11.07
N GLY A 57 6.98 -14.49 10.61
CA GLY A 57 5.79 -14.55 11.46
C GLY A 57 5.37 -13.22 12.08
N GLU A 58 6.16 -12.15 11.91
CA GLU A 58 5.80 -10.83 12.43
C GLU A 58 4.91 -10.06 11.45
N CYS A 59 4.05 -9.21 12.01
CA CYS A 59 3.19 -8.30 11.28
C CYS A 59 3.65 -6.86 11.44
N ARG A 60 3.41 -6.04 10.41
CA ARG A 60 3.70 -4.61 10.41
C ARG A 60 2.50 -3.83 9.90
N GLY A 61 2.46 -2.51 10.20
CA GLY A 61 1.52 -1.59 9.58
C GLY A 61 0.07 -1.65 10.04
N GLY A 62 -0.26 -2.25 11.19
CA GLY A 62 -1.62 -2.27 11.73
C GLY A 62 -2.12 -0.87 12.07
N HIS A 63 -2.59 -0.14 11.05
CA HIS A 63 -3.08 1.23 11.18
C HIS A 63 -3.88 1.67 9.95
N ALA A 64 -4.51 2.82 10.09
CA ALA A 64 -5.11 3.57 8.98
C ALA A 64 -4.64 5.02 9.04
N HIS A 65 -4.84 5.76 7.96
CA HIS A 65 -4.54 7.18 7.85
C HIS A 65 -5.79 8.00 7.55
N LYS A 66 -5.88 9.17 8.15
CA LYS A 66 -6.97 10.13 7.90
C LYS A 66 -6.71 11.00 6.68
N LEU A 67 -5.46 11.43 6.46
CA LEU A 67 -5.05 12.34 5.40
C LEU A 67 -3.99 11.74 4.47
N CYS A 68 -3.07 10.95 5.00
CA CYS A 68 -1.95 10.42 4.23
C CYS A 68 -2.40 9.35 3.24
N LYS A 69 -1.97 9.49 2.00
CA LYS A 69 -2.07 8.47 0.96
C LYS A 69 -0.72 7.82 0.78
N GLU A 70 -0.69 6.53 0.51
CA GLU A 70 0.56 5.78 0.41
C GLU A 70 0.58 4.88 -0.81
N VAL A 71 1.78 4.62 -1.32
CA VAL A 71 2.05 3.54 -2.28
C VAL A 71 3.10 2.63 -1.69
N LEU A 72 2.79 1.35 -1.59
CA LEU A 72 3.66 0.30 -1.06
C LEU A 72 4.27 -0.49 -2.21
N ILE A 73 5.58 -0.71 -2.16
CA ILE A 73 6.33 -1.39 -3.22
C ILE A 73 7.26 -2.44 -2.60
N ALA A 74 7.23 -3.67 -3.11
CA ALA A 74 8.22 -4.69 -2.76
C ALA A 74 9.50 -4.46 -3.56
N LEU A 75 10.45 -3.67 -3.04
CA LEU A 75 11.73 -3.44 -3.69
C LEU A 75 12.58 -4.70 -3.77
N SER A 76 12.44 -5.58 -2.79
CA SER A 76 13.11 -6.88 -2.73
C SER A 76 12.19 -7.86 -2.04
N GLY A 77 12.22 -9.12 -2.47
CA GLY A 77 11.41 -10.17 -1.87
C GLY A 77 9.91 -9.98 -2.08
N SER A 78 9.14 -10.45 -1.11
CA SER A 78 7.68 -10.42 -1.18
C SER A 78 7.07 -10.30 0.20
N PHE A 79 5.83 -9.80 0.24
CA PHE A 79 5.00 -9.75 1.44
C PHE A 79 3.53 -9.62 1.04
N HIS A 80 2.65 -9.93 1.99
CA HIS A 80 1.22 -9.71 1.81
C HIS A 80 0.78 -8.42 2.45
N VAL A 81 -0.11 -7.70 1.79
CA VAL A 81 -0.79 -6.52 2.32
C VAL A 81 -2.27 -6.83 2.41
N THR A 82 -2.83 -6.78 3.60
CA THR A 82 -4.28 -6.90 3.80
C THR A 82 -4.85 -5.50 3.99
N VAL A 83 -5.81 -5.14 3.15
CA VAL A 83 -6.53 -3.85 3.19
C VAL A 83 -7.98 -4.10 3.59
N ASP A 84 -8.52 -3.17 4.37
CA ASP A 84 -9.83 -3.30 5.01
C ASP A 84 -10.48 -1.92 5.11
N ASN A 85 -11.69 -1.78 4.56
CA ASN A 85 -12.44 -0.52 4.60
C ASN A 85 -13.52 -0.48 5.70
N GLY A 86 -13.54 -1.51 6.55
CA GLY A 86 -14.57 -1.67 7.59
C GLY A 86 -15.72 -2.58 7.16
N GLU A 87 -15.88 -2.86 5.88
CA GLU A 87 -16.92 -3.75 5.34
C GLU A 87 -16.32 -4.93 4.59
N GLU A 88 -15.31 -4.66 3.76
CA GLU A 88 -14.65 -5.65 2.93
C GLU A 88 -13.15 -5.69 3.25
N ARG A 89 -12.56 -6.85 3.03
CA ARG A 89 -11.13 -7.11 3.28
C ARG A 89 -10.54 -7.87 2.10
N LYS A 90 -9.35 -7.48 1.66
CA LYS A 90 -8.62 -8.17 0.60
C LYS A 90 -7.14 -8.24 0.92
N THR A 91 -6.52 -9.38 0.60
CA THR A 91 -5.08 -9.57 0.72
C THR A 91 -4.44 -9.56 -0.67
N VAL A 92 -3.38 -8.77 -0.80
CA VAL A 92 -2.63 -8.60 -2.05
C VAL A 92 -1.19 -9.04 -1.82
N LEU A 93 -0.65 -9.85 -2.72
CA LEU A 93 0.77 -10.19 -2.73
C LEU A 93 1.53 -9.13 -3.52
N LEU A 94 2.53 -8.51 -2.87
CA LEU A 94 3.51 -7.63 -3.54
C LEU A 94 4.83 -8.38 -3.65
N ASN A 95 5.31 -8.59 -4.87
CA ASN A 95 6.51 -9.37 -5.16
C ASN A 95 7.33 -8.84 -6.35
N HIS A 96 7.03 -7.63 -6.82
CA HIS A 96 7.75 -7.03 -7.95
C HIS A 96 8.09 -5.57 -7.66
N PRO A 97 9.35 -5.13 -7.91
CA PRO A 97 9.75 -3.74 -7.65
C PRO A 97 9.12 -2.72 -8.62
N TYR A 98 8.53 -3.17 -9.73
CA TYR A 98 7.84 -2.32 -10.70
C TYR A 98 6.33 -2.24 -10.48
N GLN A 99 5.84 -2.75 -9.36
CA GLN A 99 4.41 -2.72 -9.03
C GLN A 99 4.22 -2.16 -7.64
N GLY A 100 3.26 -1.24 -7.48
CA GLY A 100 2.90 -0.65 -6.21
C GLY A 100 1.43 -0.83 -5.88
N LEU A 101 1.11 -0.83 -4.60
CA LEU A 101 -0.26 -0.79 -4.11
C LEU A 101 -0.55 0.60 -3.58
N PHE A 102 -1.38 1.35 -4.29
CA PHE A 102 -1.90 2.63 -3.82
C PHE A 102 -3.00 2.37 -2.78
N ILE A 103 -2.87 3.00 -1.62
CA ILE A 103 -3.86 2.94 -0.55
C ILE A 103 -4.27 4.37 -0.23
N ASP A 104 -5.53 4.70 -0.47
CA ASP A 104 -6.11 6.00 -0.14
C ASP A 104 -6.37 6.11 1.36
N THR A 105 -6.87 7.27 1.79
CA THR A 105 -7.27 7.49 3.19
C THR A 105 -8.40 6.55 3.61
N ASP A 106 -8.58 6.39 4.91
CA ASP A 106 -9.69 5.64 5.51
C ASP A 106 -9.68 4.15 5.19
N VAL A 107 -8.48 3.59 5.02
CA VAL A 107 -8.27 2.16 4.77
C VAL A 107 -7.31 1.63 5.82
N TRP A 108 -7.75 0.61 6.55
CA TRP A 108 -6.88 -0.14 7.48
C TRP A 108 -5.97 -1.08 6.68
N ARG A 109 -4.71 -1.20 7.09
CA ARG A 109 -3.75 -2.11 6.48
C ARG A 109 -2.94 -2.88 7.49
N ASN A 110 -2.63 -4.12 7.12
CA ASN A 110 -1.67 -4.98 7.79
C ASN A 110 -0.73 -5.58 6.76
N LEU A 111 0.54 -5.68 7.11
CA LEU A 111 1.57 -6.31 6.29
C LEU A 111 2.09 -7.54 7.03
N ASP A 112 2.18 -8.68 6.35
CA ASP A 112 2.70 -9.90 6.92
C ASP A 112 3.34 -10.80 5.86
N ASP A 113 3.75 -11.98 6.28
CA ASP A 113 4.35 -13.01 5.41
C ASP A 113 5.53 -12.46 4.59
N PHE A 114 6.43 -11.74 5.26
CA PHE A 114 7.63 -11.20 4.63
C PHE A 114 8.61 -12.33 4.30
N SER A 115 9.04 -12.41 3.04
CA SER A 115 10.13 -13.32 2.65
C SER A 115 11.45 -12.85 3.23
N SER A 116 12.45 -13.75 3.27
CA SER A 116 13.80 -13.39 3.70
C SER A 116 14.36 -12.28 2.82
N GLY A 117 14.87 -11.21 3.44
CA GLY A 117 15.41 -10.05 2.73
C GLY A 117 14.38 -9.15 2.05
N ALA A 118 13.10 -9.31 2.37
CA ALA A 118 12.06 -8.44 1.82
C ALA A 118 12.24 -6.99 2.27
N VAL A 119 12.00 -6.06 1.34
CA VAL A 119 12.02 -4.62 1.61
C VAL A 119 10.73 -4.02 1.09
N CYS A 120 9.96 -3.41 1.99
CA CYS A 120 8.77 -2.64 1.66
C CYS A 120 9.13 -1.16 1.59
N LEU A 121 9.15 -0.58 0.40
CA LEU A 121 9.29 0.87 0.21
C LEU A 121 7.91 1.50 0.24
N VAL A 122 7.77 2.60 0.98
CA VAL A 122 6.51 3.35 1.05
C VAL A 122 6.74 4.79 0.60
N LEU A 123 5.96 5.20 -0.39
CA LEU A 123 5.87 6.58 -0.85
C LEU A 123 4.63 7.19 -0.20
N ALA A 124 4.78 8.32 0.49
CA ALA A 124 3.71 8.93 1.28
C ALA A 124 3.44 10.36 0.86
N SER A 125 2.16 10.74 0.88
CA SER A 125 1.70 12.07 0.47
C SER A 125 1.87 13.13 1.55
N GLU A 126 2.16 12.74 2.80
CA GLU A 126 2.28 13.65 3.94
C GLU A 126 3.57 13.39 4.71
N PRO A 127 4.15 14.43 5.34
CA PRO A 127 5.16 14.22 6.36
C PRO A 127 4.60 13.40 7.52
N PHE A 128 5.48 12.82 8.34
CA PHE A 128 5.05 12.06 9.51
C PHE A 128 4.25 12.95 10.46
N ASP A 129 3.06 12.49 10.85
CA ASP A 129 2.19 13.12 11.83
C ASP A 129 1.43 12.03 12.58
N GLU A 130 1.72 11.85 13.87
CA GLU A 130 1.06 10.83 14.70
C GLU A 130 -0.45 11.05 14.77
N ASP A 131 -0.92 12.29 14.72
CA ASP A 131 -2.36 12.61 14.77
C ASP A 131 -3.13 12.14 13.52
N ASP A 132 -2.41 11.84 12.44
CA ASP A 132 -2.99 11.26 11.22
C ASP A 132 -3.26 9.76 11.32
N TYR A 133 -2.62 9.07 12.28
CA TYR A 133 -2.71 7.63 12.44
C TYR A 133 -3.92 7.21 13.28
N ILE A 134 -4.58 6.16 12.86
CA ILE A 134 -5.53 5.40 13.67
C ILE A 134 -4.88 4.05 13.91
N ARG A 135 -4.49 3.76 15.14
CA ARG A 135 -3.68 2.58 15.47
C ARG A 135 -4.45 1.43 16.08
N GLU A 136 -5.70 1.68 16.50
CA GLU A 136 -6.58 0.65 17.03
C GLU A 136 -7.70 0.34 16.03
N TYR A 137 -7.92 -0.93 15.74
CA TYR A 137 -8.90 -1.34 14.74
C TYR A 137 -10.33 -0.92 15.10
N ASP A 138 -10.70 -1.01 16.39
CA ASP A 138 -12.02 -0.58 16.84
C ASP A 138 -12.23 0.92 16.64
N ASP A 139 -11.19 1.73 16.87
CA ASP A 139 -11.22 3.17 16.61
C ASP A 139 -11.39 3.44 15.11
N PHE A 140 -10.75 2.65 14.28
CA PHE A 140 -10.91 2.74 12.83
C PHE A 140 -12.36 2.44 12.40
N LEU A 141 -12.96 1.40 12.94
CA LEU A 141 -14.36 1.05 12.64
C LEU A 141 -15.32 2.19 13.03
N HIS A 142 -15.12 2.78 14.21
CA HIS A 142 -15.91 3.94 14.65
C HIS A 142 -15.69 5.15 13.73
N TYR A 143 -14.45 5.41 13.35
CA TYR A 143 -14.09 6.53 12.49
C TYR A 143 -14.78 6.45 11.11
N VAL A 144 -14.74 5.30 10.46
CA VAL A 144 -15.38 5.13 9.14
C VAL A 144 -16.90 5.13 9.23
N GLU A 145 -17.48 4.61 10.33
CA GLU A 145 -18.92 4.65 10.58
C GLU A 145 -19.40 6.10 10.76
N ASP A 146 -18.71 6.88 11.57
CA ASP A 146 -19.03 8.31 11.79
C ASP A 146 -18.97 9.10 10.48
N LYS A 147 -18.03 8.79 9.60
CA LYS A 147 -17.94 9.43 8.29
C LYS A 147 -19.13 9.15 7.39
N LYS A 148 -19.70 7.96 7.46
CA LYS A 148 -20.90 7.58 6.68
C LYS A 148 -22.16 8.32 7.10
N GLU A 149 -22.23 8.73 8.36
CA GLU A 149 -23.37 9.44 8.93
C GLU A 149 -23.35 10.95 8.67
N ARG A 150 -22.26 11.45 8.06
CA ARG A 150 -22.12 12.88 7.75
C ARG A 150 -22.57 13.21 6.31
#